data_073814937cc578bde6cf3c26cf918ffe
#
_entry.id   073814937cc578bde6cf3c26cf918ffe
#
_cell.length_a   1.000
_cell.length_b   1.000
_cell.length_c   1.000
_cell.angle_alpha   90.00
_cell.angle_beta   90.00
_cell.angle_gamma   90.00
#
_symmetry.space_group_name_H-M   'P 1'
#
loop_
_entity.id
_entity.type
_entity.pdbx_description
1 polymer ?
#
loop_
_entity_poly.entity_id
_entity_poly.type
_entity_poly.pdbx_seq_one_letter_code
_entity_poly.pdbx_strand_id
1 'polypeptide(L)'
;VLSFRLLYTTILSSFLCAFLFYFFEISFPILNFLKFSLGVFLGSFVCTTFRFAYVYALDIEDVAPIEDRLPAKLVKKSYELDDETYNAIQKSIIHESGTKELLYLEKITSLRSSTTRLLSTTSIFNFEQLRDYGHDVIINLKRLNDIRGINVLFSKINEKLPDNGIFIGCFQNNTVKKREILNKYPKGINWIFYVFYYFIKRVIPNVFLTRRLYYDITNGKNRVLSKAEVYGRLYYCGFEIVTEKKINGLTYFKARRKKTPNPRKKRRYGPIIQLKRVGKNGRVFKFYKMRTMHPYSEFLQEYIYEKNRLQEGGKFNHDIRITTLGRLFRRFWLDELPMFLNFFKGDMKFVSVRPISKQYFNLYNKELQEKRTNFKPGLFPPFYADMPKTLEEIQKSEMKYLCMCEQKGELLTDIIYLYKIIINILFKKARSK
;
A
#
# COMPACT_ATOMS: atom_id res chain seq x y z
N VAL A 1 -23.81 9.61 5.01
CA VAL A 1 -24.63 8.42 4.67
C VAL A 1 -24.29 7.24 5.58
N LEU A 2 -22.98 6.90 5.77
CA LEU A 2 -22.58 5.74 6.60
C LEU A 2 -22.91 5.94 8.09
N SER A 3 -22.58 7.10 8.64
CA SER A 3 -22.87 7.49 10.02
C SER A 3 -24.39 7.55 10.30
N PHE A 4 -25.17 8.02 9.34
CA PHE A 4 -26.64 8.04 9.45
C PHE A 4 -27.23 6.62 9.48
N ARG A 5 -26.71 5.70 8.63
CA ARG A 5 -27.17 4.32 8.63
C ARG A 5 -26.81 3.58 9.91
N LEU A 6 -25.60 3.80 10.45
CA LEU A 6 -25.18 3.22 11.72
C LEU A 6 -26.04 3.70 12.88
N LEU A 7 -26.26 5.01 12.96
CA LEU A 7 -27.12 5.60 13.98
C LEU A 7 -28.55 5.08 13.86
N TYR A 8 -29.10 5.08 12.65
CA TYR A 8 -30.46 4.58 12.37
C TYR A 8 -30.61 3.10 12.73
N THR A 9 -29.67 2.23 12.32
CA THR A 9 -29.73 0.78 12.65
C THR A 9 -29.62 0.54 14.15
N THR A 10 -28.78 1.31 14.87
CA THR A 10 -28.64 1.19 16.32
C THR A 10 -29.92 1.63 17.04
N ILE A 11 -30.46 2.79 16.66
CA ILE A 11 -31.72 3.31 17.25
C ILE A 11 -32.87 2.34 16.98
N LEU A 12 -33.03 1.88 15.74
CA LEU A 12 -34.10 0.95 15.37
C LEU A 12 -33.97 -0.38 16.10
N SER A 13 -32.77 -0.97 16.18
CA SER A 13 -32.54 -2.23 16.90
C SER A 13 -32.77 -2.08 18.41
N SER A 14 -32.34 -0.96 19.01
CA SER A 14 -32.56 -0.69 20.42
C SER A 14 -34.04 -0.46 20.72
N PHE A 15 -34.74 0.26 19.85
CA PHE A 15 -36.19 0.47 19.97
C PHE A 15 -36.97 -0.83 19.82
N LEU A 16 -36.65 -1.66 18.83
CA LEU A 16 -37.27 -2.97 18.65
C LEU A 16 -37.04 -3.89 19.85
N CYS A 17 -35.84 -3.89 20.40
CA CYS A 17 -35.52 -4.64 21.59
C CYS A 17 -36.31 -4.17 22.81
N ALA A 18 -36.36 -2.86 23.05
CA ALA A 18 -37.16 -2.29 24.12
C ALA A 18 -38.67 -2.62 23.97
N PHE A 19 -39.21 -2.55 22.75
CA PHE A 19 -40.58 -2.91 22.43
C PHE A 19 -40.84 -4.40 22.72
N LEU A 20 -39.94 -5.31 22.32
CA LEU A 20 -40.08 -6.75 22.61
C LEU A 20 -40.03 -7.04 24.11
N PHE A 21 -39.15 -6.40 24.87
CA PHE A 21 -39.10 -6.56 26.34
C PHE A 21 -40.36 -6.04 27.01
N TYR A 22 -40.89 -4.92 26.56
CA TYR A 22 -42.17 -4.38 27.05
C TYR A 22 -43.33 -5.33 26.70
N PHE A 23 -43.41 -5.82 25.46
CA PHE A 23 -44.49 -6.69 24.99
C PHE A 23 -44.54 -8.04 25.71
N PHE A 24 -43.36 -8.60 26.02
CA PHE A 24 -43.23 -9.88 26.73
C PHE A 24 -43.13 -9.73 28.26
N GLU A 25 -43.34 -8.52 28.79
CA GLU A 25 -43.25 -8.21 30.24
C GLU A 25 -41.93 -8.66 30.90
N ILE A 26 -40.84 -8.68 30.15
CA ILE A 26 -39.53 -9.08 30.63
C ILE A 26 -38.88 -7.91 31.35
N SER A 27 -38.65 -8.01 32.65
CA SER A 27 -37.89 -7.04 33.44
C SER A 27 -36.43 -7.05 33.01
N PHE A 28 -35.94 -5.99 32.40
CA PHE A 28 -34.57 -5.91 31.92
C PHE A 28 -33.85 -4.72 32.53
N PRO A 29 -32.79 -4.94 33.35
CA PRO A 29 -32.06 -3.86 33.98
C PRO A 29 -31.51 -2.86 32.94
N ILE A 30 -31.65 -1.55 33.22
CA ILE A 30 -31.20 -0.46 32.34
C ILE A 30 -29.71 -0.66 31.88
N LEU A 31 -28.87 -1.15 32.79
CA LEU A 31 -27.46 -1.40 32.50
C LEU A 31 -27.28 -2.48 31.43
N ASN A 32 -28.09 -3.51 31.41
CA ASN A 32 -28.05 -4.57 30.41
C ASN A 32 -28.59 -4.07 29.07
N PHE A 33 -29.61 -3.21 29.07
CA PHE A 33 -30.09 -2.53 27.86
C PHE A 33 -28.99 -1.65 27.22
N LEU A 34 -28.26 -0.88 28.05
CA LEU A 34 -27.12 -0.09 27.56
C LEU A 34 -25.99 -0.95 26.99
N LYS A 35 -25.65 -2.07 27.66
CA LYS A 35 -24.66 -3.04 27.15
C LYS A 35 -25.10 -3.65 25.83
N PHE A 36 -26.37 -4.04 25.70
CA PHE A 36 -26.94 -4.57 24.47
C PHE A 36 -26.88 -3.54 23.34
N SER A 37 -27.35 -2.31 23.59
CA SER A 37 -27.33 -1.21 22.61
C SER A 37 -25.89 -0.88 22.14
N LEU A 38 -24.92 -0.90 23.05
CA LEU A 38 -23.51 -0.73 22.73
C LEU A 38 -23.00 -1.91 21.87
N GLY A 39 -23.38 -3.14 22.20
CA GLY A 39 -23.04 -4.34 21.42
C GLY A 39 -23.58 -4.28 19.99
N VAL A 40 -24.86 -3.89 19.82
CA VAL A 40 -25.47 -3.69 18.50
C VAL A 40 -24.77 -2.59 17.72
N PHE A 41 -24.44 -1.47 18.38
CA PHE A 41 -23.70 -0.38 17.75
C PHE A 41 -22.31 -0.85 17.27
N LEU A 42 -21.55 -1.51 18.13
CA LEU A 42 -20.22 -2.04 17.78
C LEU A 42 -20.30 -3.09 16.67
N GLY A 43 -21.24 -4.02 16.73
CA GLY A 43 -21.46 -5.04 15.70
C GLY A 43 -21.84 -4.38 14.36
N SER A 44 -22.77 -3.45 14.34
CA SER A 44 -23.18 -2.68 13.15
C SER A 44 -22.00 -1.87 12.59
N PHE A 45 -21.18 -1.27 13.45
CA PHE A 45 -19.99 -0.54 13.05
C PHE A 45 -18.96 -1.46 12.37
N VAL A 46 -18.68 -2.62 12.96
CA VAL A 46 -17.77 -3.62 12.39
C VAL A 46 -18.29 -4.12 11.04
N CYS A 47 -19.54 -4.56 10.97
CA CYS A 47 -20.16 -5.06 9.73
C CYS A 47 -20.17 -4.00 8.62
N THR A 48 -20.50 -2.75 8.95
CA THR A 48 -20.55 -1.66 7.97
C THR A 48 -19.15 -1.26 7.50
N THR A 49 -18.16 -1.25 8.41
CA THR A 49 -16.76 -0.97 8.07
C THR A 49 -16.20 -2.09 7.17
N PHE A 50 -16.50 -3.35 7.49
CA PHE A 50 -16.09 -4.50 6.67
C PHE A 50 -16.75 -4.46 5.29
N ARG A 51 -18.07 -4.22 5.21
CA ARG A 51 -18.78 -4.04 3.94
C ARG A 51 -18.17 -2.91 3.10
N PHE A 52 -17.85 -1.77 3.73
CA PHE A 52 -17.21 -0.66 3.04
C PHE A 52 -15.83 -1.05 2.50
N ALA A 53 -15.00 -1.68 3.34
CA ALA A 53 -13.68 -2.17 2.93
C ALA A 53 -13.76 -3.17 1.76
N TYR A 54 -14.77 -4.05 1.78
CA TYR A 54 -15.02 -5.02 0.74
C TYR A 54 -15.49 -4.40 -0.58
N VAL A 55 -16.50 -3.52 -0.54
CA VAL A 55 -17.06 -2.86 -1.74
C VAL A 55 -16.02 -1.97 -2.43
N TYR A 56 -15.15 -1.33 -1.65
CA TYR A 56 -14.08 -0.45 -2.15
C TYR A 56 -12.69 -1.12 -2.13
N ALA A 57 -12.65 -2.46 -2.17
CA ALA A 57 -11.38 -3.17 -2.30
C ALA A 57 -10.67 -2.75 -3.60
N LEU A 58 -9.40 -2.36 -3.48
CA LEU A 58 -8.61 -1.87 -4.60
C LEU A 58 -8.13 -3.04 -5.46
N ASP A 59 -8.42 -3.01 -6.77
CA ASP A 59 -7.76 -3.86 -7.75
C ASP A 59 -6.32 -3.33 -7.95
N ILE A 60 -5.35 -4.09 -7.48
CA ILE A 60 -3.93 -3.71 -7.57
C ILE A 60 -3.40 -3.96 -8.99
N GLU A 61 -3.97 -4.92 -9.69
CA GLU A 61 -3.53 -5.32 -11.03
C GLU A 61 -4.11 -4.43 -12.13
N ASP A 62 -5.10 -3.58 -11.79
CA ASP A 62 -5.65 -2.58 -12.71
C ASP A 62 -4.74 -1.34 -12.77
N VAL A 63 -3.58 -1.52 -13.37
CA VAL A 63 -2.64 -0.44 -13.68
C VAL A 63 -2.86 -0.05 -15.13
N ALA A 64 -3.43 1.14 -15.37
CA ALA A 64 -3.56 1.65 -16.72
C ALA A 64 -2.17 1.84 -17.35
N PRO A 65 -1.97 1.42 -18.61
CA PRO A 65 -0.71 1.71 -19.32
C PRO A 65 -0.49 3.22 -19.37
N ILE A 66 0.76 3.62 -19.26
CA ILE A 66 1.15 5.03 -19.39
C ILE A 66 1.26 5.30 -20.89
N GLU A 67 0.45 6.24 -21.38
CA GLU A 67 0.50 6.66 -22.79
C GLU A 67 1.82 7.39 -23.07
N ASP A 68 2.49 7.00 -24.15
CA ASP A 68 3.65 7.73 -24.67
C ASP A 68 3.16 9.04 -25.29
N ARG A 69 3.63 10.15 -24.74
CA ARG A 69 3.37 11.48 -25.29
C ARG A 69 4.57 11.94 -26.15
N LEU A 70 4.32 12.95 -26.98
CA LEU A 70 5.38 13.63 -27.72
C LEU A 70 6.50 14.09 -26.78
N PRO A 71 7.77 14.01 -27.22
CA PRO A 71 8.93 14.41 -26.41
C PRO A 71 8.81 15.87 -25.95
N ALA A 72 8.94 16.07 -24.64
CA ALA A 72 8.90 17.41 -24.05
C ALA A 72 10.33 17.95 -23.95
N LYS A 73 10.67 18.90 -24.79
CA LYS A 73 12.01 19.55 -24.82
C LYS A 73 12.05 20.79 -23.93
N LEU A 74 13.23 21.07 -23.37
CA LEU A 74 13.49 22.29 -22.62
C LEU A 74 13.30 23.50 -23.56
N VAL A 75 12.46 24.45 -23.13
CA VAL A 75 12.12 25.65 -23.93
C VAL A 75 13.13 26.78 -23.74
N LYS A 76 13.82 26.80 -22.58
CA LYS A 76 14.74 27.90 -22.21
C LYS A 76 16.20 27.47 -22.38
N LYS A 77 17.03 28.31 -23.01
CA LYS A 77 18.49 28.08 -23.02
C LYS A 77 19.05 28.25 -21.60
N SER A 78 19.94 27.36 -21.19
CA SER A 78 20.66 27.44 -19.93
C SER A 78 21.80 28.45 -20.06
N TYR A 79 21.96 29.33 -19.06
CA TYR A 79 23.11 30.17 -18.85
C TYR A 79 23.52 30.09 -17.36
N GLU A 80 24.75 30.46 -17.05
CA GLU A 80 25.22 30.53 -15.68
C GLU A 80 24.74 31.81 -15.00
N LEU A 81 24.29 31.67 -13.75
CA LEU A 81 23.90 32.79 -12.92
C LEU A 81 25.15 33.56 -12.45
N ASP A 82 25.01 34.86 -12.27
CA ASP A 82 26.00 35.72 -11.64
C ASP A 82 26.26 35.31 -10.17
N ASP A 83 27.41 35.71 -9.65
CA ASP A 83 27.85 35.34 -8.31
C ASP A 83 26.93 35.92 -7.21
N GLU A 84 26.33 37.09 -7.42
CA GLU A 84 25.41 37.69 -6.45
C GLU A 84 24.13 36.83 -6.32
N THR A 85 23.50 36.50 -7.43
CA THR A 85 22.32 35.62 -7.47
C THR A 85 22.62 34.22 -6.90
N TYR A 86 23.77 33.66 -7.25
CA TYR A 86 24.19 32.37 -6.74
C TYR A 86 24.41 32.38 -5.22
N ASN A 87 25.07 33.42 -4.69
CA ASN A 87 25.27 33.58 -3.23
C ASN A 87 23.93 33.75 -2.48
N ALA A 88 22.95 34.45 -3.09
CA ALA A 88 21.61 34.56 -2.52
C ALA A 88 20.90 33.21 -2.46
N ILE A 89 21.04 32.37 -3.49
CA ILE A 89 20.52 30.99 -3.49
C ILE A 89 21.17 30.15 -2.37
N GLN A 90 22.50 30.22 -2.24
CA GLN A 90 23.21 29.47 -1.18
C GLN A 90 22.75 29.91 0.21
N LYS A 91 22.65 31.21 0.48
CA LYS A 91 22.14 31.76 1.73
C LYS A 91 20.72 31.27 2.03
N SER A 92 19.85 31.27 1.03
CA SER A 92 18.48 30.77 1.17
C SER A 92 18.43 29.29 1.52
N ILE A 93 19.28 28.45 0.93
CA ILE A 93 19.35 27.01 1.24
C ILE A 93 19.89 26.81 2.65
N ILE A 94 20.95 27.52 3.03
CA ILE A 94 21.54 27.43 4.39
C ILE A 94 20.51 27.82 5.44
N HIS A 95 19.80 28.92 5.23
CA HIS A 95 18.77 29.40 6.16
C HIS A 95 17.59 28.41 6.30
N GLU A 96 17.14 27.83 5.21
CA GLU A 96 15.96 26.96 5.20
C GLU A 96 16.27 25.51 5.63
N SER A 97 17.44 24.98 5.26
CA SER A 97 17.74 23.56 5.38
C SER A 97 19.07 23.28 6.09
N GLY A 98 20.09 24.10 5.89
CA GLY A 98 21.39 23.97 6.50
C GLY A 98 22.54 23.77 5.51
N THR A 99 23.79 23.83 6.03
CA THR A 99 25.01 23.76 5.23
C THR A 99 25.25 22.36 4.62
N LYS A 100 24.90 21.29 5.35
CA LYS A 100 25.07 19.91 4.86
C LYS A 100 24.17 19.64 3.65
N GLU A 101 22.99 20.21 3.63
CA GLU A 101 22.01 20.14 2.56
C GLU A 101 22.50 20.90 1.34
N LEU A 102 23.06 22.09 1.51
CA LEU A 102 23.67 22.85 0.43
C LEU A 102 24.77 22.03 -0.27
N LEU A 103 25.76 21.54 0.48
CA LEU A 103 26.85 20.72 -0.05
C LEU A 103 26.34 19.47 -0.80
N TYR A 104 25.25 18.87 -0.33
CA TYR A 104 24.66 17.74 -1.02
C TYR A 104 23.97 18.17 -2.34
N LEU A 105 23.22 19.26 -2.34
CA LEU A 105 22.54 19.78 -3.52
C LEU A 105 23.54 20.18 -4.61
N GLU A 106 24.63 20.86 -4.26
CA GLU A 106 25.71 21.21 -5.18
C GLU A 106 26.37 19.96 -5.82
N LYS A 107 26.52 18.89 -5.04
CA LYS A 107 27.07 17.63 -5.56
C LYS A 107 26.17 16.94 -6.58
N ILE A 108 24.84 17.05 -6.45
CA ILE A 108 23.89 16.28 -7.28
C ILE A 108 23.28 17.07 -8.42
N THR A 109 23.41 18.42 -8.42
CA THR A 109 22.88 19.30 -9.46
C THR A 109 23.64 20.62 -9.52
N SER A 110 23.60 21.29 -10.70
CA SER A 110 24.17 22.64 -10.84
C SER A 110 23.17 23.68 -10.31
N LEU A 111 23.49 24.28 -9.16
CA LEU A 111 22.71 25.41 -8.62
C LEU A 111 22.97 26.73 -9.34
N ARG A 112 24.06 26.83 -10.12
CA ARG A 112 24.40 28.01 -10.95
C ARG A 112 23.62 28.06 -12.26
N SER A 113 22.90 26.99 -12.62
CA SER A 113 22.14 27.00 -13.89
C SER A 113 20.85 27.80 -13.74
N SER A 114 20.59 28.70 -14.69
CA SER A 114 19.36 29.50 -14.80
C SER A 114 18.09 28.63 -15.03
N THR A 115 18.28 27.37 -15.43
CA THR A 115 17.20 26.39 -15.61
C THR A 115 16.91 25.59 -14.33
N THR A 116 17.71 25.78 -13.26
CA THR A 116 17.44 25.23 -11.94
C THR A 116 16.53 26.15 -11.14
N ARG A 117 15.34 25.66 -10.77
CA ARG A 117 14.39 26.41 -9.95
C ARG A 117 14.37 25.91 -8.52
N LEU A 118 14.75 26.79 -7.59
CA LEU A 118 14.66 26.52 -6.14
C LEU A 118 13.32 27.06 -5.60
N LEU A 119 12.63 26.23 -4.83
CA LEU A 119 11.40 26.56 -4.12
C LEU A 119 11.46 26.05 -2.67
N SER A 120 10.79 26.76 -1.76
CA SER A 120 10.57 26.34 -0.38
C SER A 120 9.09 26.52 -0.04
N THR A 121 8.21 25.66 -0.60
CA THR A 121 6.76 25.84 -0.51
C THR A 121 6.00 24.55 -0.27
N THR A 122 4.88 24.66 0.44
CA THR A 122 3.88 23.60 0.59
C THR A 122 2.66 23.80 -0.31
N SER A 123 2.57 24.97 -0.97
CA SER A 123 1.48 25.32 -1.89
C SER A 123 1.72 24.75 -3.29
N ILE A 124 0.72 24.06 -3.83
CA ILE A 124 0.75 23.54 -5.21
C ILE A 124 0.69 24.70 -6.22
N PHE A 125 0.02 25.79 -5.86
CA PHE A 125 -0.11 26.98 -6.70
C PHE A 125 1.24 27.50 -7.21
N ASN A 126 2.28 27.52 -6.36
CA ASN A 126 3.60 28.00 -6.76
C ASN A 126 4.24 27.14 -7.86
N PHE A 127 3.89 25.86 -7.95
CA PHE A 127 4.34 24.98 -9.03
C PHE A 127 3.49 25.15 -10.29
N GLU A 128 2.21 25.46 -10.16
CA GLU A 128 1.32 25.74 -11.30
C GLU A 128 1.73 26.98 -12.06
N GLN A 129 2.29 27.99 -11.38
CA GLN A 129 2.78 29.23 -11.99
C GLN A 129 4.11 29.07 -12.75
N LEU A 130 4.81 27.94 -12.60
CA LEU A 130 6.02 27.69 -13.37
C LEU A 130 5.69 27.54 -14.86
N ARG A 131 6.58 28.04 -15.70
CA ARG A 131 6.48 27.87 -17.16
C ARG A 131 6.66 26.37 -17.50
N ASP A 132 5.82 25.88 -18.40
CA ASP A 132 5.92 24.51 -18.90
C ASP A 132 7.25 24.32 -19.62
N TYR A 133 7.98 23.26 -19.21
CA TYR A 133 9.31 22.93 -19.75
C TYR A 133 10.35 24.06 -19.65
N GLY A 134 10.14 25.01 -18.74
CA GLY A 134 11.04 26.15 -18.54
C GLY A 134 12.23 25.85 -17.66
N HIS A 135 12.25 24.74 -16.98
CA HIS A 135 13.28 24.32 -16.00
C HIS A 135 13.62 22.85 -16.18
N ASP A 136 14.92 22.53 -16.22
CA ASP A 136 15.41 21.15 -16.24
C ASP A 136 15.56 20.56 -14.85
N VAL A 137 15.68 21.43 -13.83
CA VAL A 137 15.73 21.01 -12.42
C VAL A 137 14.75 21.84 -11.59
N ILE A 138 13.90 21.17 -10.82
CA ILE A 138 13.04 21.79 -9.82
C ILE A 138 13.41 21.21 -8.45
N ILE A 139 13.73 22.08 -7.48
CA ILE A 139 14.09 21.72 -6.12
C ILE A 139 13.03 22.27 -5.17
N ASN A 140 12.50 21.44 -4.28
CA ASN A 140 11.65 21.91 -3.18
C ASN A 140 12.24 21.50 -1.82
N LEU A 141 12.59 22.51 -1.02
CA LEU A 141 13.20 22.32 0.30
C LEU A 141 12.18 21.94 1.38
N LYS A 142 10.88 22.23 1.19
CA LYS A 142 9.85 21.84 2.15
C LYS A 142 9.55 20.33 2.10
N ARG A 143 9.40 19.72 3.30
CA ARG A 143 9.12 18.28 3.43
C ARG A 143 7.76 17.92 2.83
N LEU A 144 7.72 16.82 2.10
CA LEU A 144 6.46 16.23 1.59
C LEU A 144 5.45 15.88 2.68
N ASN A 145 5.90 15.69 3.93
CA ASN A 145 5.03 15.42 5.08
C ASN A 145 4.02 16.53 5.36
N ASP A 146 4.31 17.74 4.91
CA ASP A 146 3.49 18.94 5.14
C ASP A 146 2.62 19.32 3.95
N ILE A 147 2.66 18.54 2.85
CA ILE A 147 1.92 18.80 1.63
C ILE A 147 0.70 17.89 1.52
N ARG A 148 -0.51 18.44 1.50
CA ARG A 148 -1.77 17.69 1.49
C ARG A 148 -1.94 16.81 0.25
N GLY A 149 -1.64 17.31 -0.94
CA GLY A 149 -1.88 16.67 -2.23
C GLY A 149 -0.62 16.16 -2.93
N ILE A 150 0.15 15.20 -2.33
CA ILE A 150 1.45 14.77 -2.87
C ILE A 150 1.37 14.31 -4.34
N ASN A 151 0.35 13.53 -4.73
CA ASN A 151 0.23 13.10 -6.12
C ASN A 151 -0.09 14.26 -7.05
N VAL A 152 -0.90 15.22 -6.60
CA VAL A 152 -1.19 16.43 -7.39
C VAL A 152 0.10 17.24 -7.58
N LEU A 153 0.87 17.42 -6.50
CA LEU A 153 2.19 18.06 -6.56
C LEU A 153 3.09 17.37 -7.58
N PHE A 154 3.27 16.05 -7.47
CA PHE A 154 4.15 15.30 -8.37
C PHE A 154 3.67 15.35 -9.82
N SER A 155 2.36 15.27 -10.06
CA SER A 155 1.81 15.40 -11.41
C SER A 155 2.07 16.79 -11.98
N LYS A 156 1.90 17.86 -11.16
CA LYS A 156 2.17 19.23 -11.60
C LYS A 156 3.66 19.45 -11.89
N ILE A 157 4.54 18.95 -11.03
CA ILE A 157 5.99 19.04 -11.29
C ILE A 157 6.36 18.26 -12.56
N ASN A 158 5.77 17.07 -12.78
CA ASN A 158 6.01 16.30 -14.00
C ASN A 158 5.56 17.07 -15.26
N GLU A 159 4.39 17.72 -15.21
CA GLU A 159 3.87 18.54 -16.32
C GLU A 159 4.80 19.74 -16.65
N LYS A 160 5.55 20.26 -15.67
CA LYS A 160 6.45 21.42 -15.81
C LYS A 160 7.87 21.09 -16.26
N LEU A 161 8.30 19.85 -16.04
CA LEU A 161 9.65 19.39 -16.38
C LEU A 161 9.71 18.84 -17.82
N PRO A 162 10.82 19.07 -18.56
CA PRO A 162 11.08 18.38 -19.82
C PRO A 162 11.39 16.90 -19.59
N ASP A 163 11.52 16.14 -20.68
CA ASP A 163 11.95 14.74 -20.60
C ASP A 163 13.35 14.65 -19.99
N ASN A 164 13.55 13.69 -19.10
CA ASN A 164 14.75 13.57 -18.26
C ASN A 164 14.97 14.73 -17.28
N GLY A 165 14.04 15.70 -17.18
CA GLY A 165 14.10 16.74 -16.16
C GLY A 165 14.11 16.17 -14.75
N ILE A 166 14.68 16.90 -13.81
CA ILE A 166 14.99 16.43 -12.46
C ILE A 166 14.10 17.12 -11.43
N PHE A 167 13.52 16.33 -10.55
CA PHE A 167 12.87 16.82 -9.34
C PHE A 167 13.69 16.38 -8.12
N ILE A 168 14.03 17.34 -7.24
CA ILE A 168 14.70 17.11 -5.97
C ILE A 168 13.75 17.55 -4.86
N GLY A 169 13.52 16.66 -3.90
CA GLY A 169 12.67 16.94 -2.73
C GLY A 169 13.12 16.17 -1.51
N CYS A 170 12.46 16.43 -0.38
CA CYS A 170 12.78 15.75 0.88
C CYS A 170 11.52 15.34 1.64
N PHE A 171 11.67 14.33 2.50
CA PHE A 171 10.63 13.90 3.42
C PHE A 171 11.22 13.27 4.68
N GLN A 172 10.48 13.34 5.79
CA GLN A 172 10.80 12.59 6.99
C GLN A 172 10.19 11.19 6.92
N ASN A 173 11.05 10.18 6.91
CA ASN A 173 10.61 8.79 6.91
C ASN A 173 10.08 8.39 8.28
N ASN A 174 8.99 7.61 8.31
CA ASN A 174 8.40 7.08 9.55
C ASN A 174 9.40 6.36 10.46
N THR A 175 10.41 5.68 9.91
CA THR A 175 11.45 5.00 10.70
C THR A 175 12.29 5.97 11.53
N VAL A 176 12.54 7.17 11.01
CA VAL A 176 13.26 8.24 11.74
C VAL A 176 12.36 8.75 12.85
N LYS A 177 11.11 9.10 12.53
CA LYS A 177 10.16 9.60 13.53
C LYS A 177 9.87 8.60 14.65
N LYS A 178 9.76 7.33 14.31
CA LYS A 178 9.67 6.25 15.30
C LYS A 178 10.85 6.28 16.27
N ARG A 179 12.08 6.35 15.75
CA ARG A 179 13.29 6.38 16.58
C ARG A 179 13.32 7.62 17.48
N GLU A 180 12.97 8.78 16.95
CA GLU A 180 12.88 10.03 17.74
C GLU A 180 11.92 9.88 18.92
N ILE A 181 10.71 9.35 18.68
CA ILE A 181 9.71 9.15 19.74
C ILE A 181 10.19 8.11 20.76
N LEU A 182 10.73 6.97 20.29
CA LEU A 182 11.19 5.90 21.19
C LEU A 182 12.39 6.33 22.06
N ASN A 183 13.23 7.25 21.58
CA ASN A 183 14.36 7.78 22.33
C ASN A 183 13.95 8.92 23.26
N LYS A 184 12.86 9.65 22.98
CA LYS A 184 12.41 10.80 23.75
C LYS A 184 11.72 10.40 25.07
N TYR A 185 11.03 9.27 25.09
CA TYR A 185 10.21 8.82 26.23
C TYR A 185 10.78 7.55 26.87
N PRO A 186 10.54 7.32 28.20
CA PRO A 186 11.01 6.13 28.91
C PRO A 186 10.56 4.82 28.26
N LYS A 187 11.37 3.76 28.41
CA LYS A 187 11.06 2.40 27.90
C LYS A 187 9.70 1.92 28.43
N GLY A 188 8.89 1.33 27.54
CA GLY A 188 7.52 0.88 27.81
C GLY A 188 6.48 1.93 27.41
N ILE A 189 6.50 3.10 28.04
CA ILE A 189 5.58 4.21 27.74
C ILE A 189 5.82 4.79 26.34
N ASN A 190 7.07 4.79 25.87
CA ASN A 190 7.45 5.29 24.55
C ASN A 190 6.71 4.59 23.39
N TRP A 191 6.41 3.29 23.53
CA TRP A 191 5.62 2.54 22.56
C TRP A 191 4.15 3.01 22.52
N ILE A 192 3.57 3.33 23.68
CA ILE A 192 2.20 3.87 23.78
C ILE A 192 2.14 5.20 23.02
N PHE A 193 3.09 6.11 23.28
CA PHE A 193 3.18 7.37 22.55
C PHE A 193 3.37 7.19 21.06
N TYR A 194 4.22 6.24 20.62
CA TYR A 194 4.41 5.98 19.21
C TYR A 194 3.14 5.41 18.54
N VAL A 195 2.46 4.46 19.19
CA VAL A 195 1.22 3.88 18.65
C VAL A 195 0.14 4.96 18.54
N PHE A 196 -0.03 5.80 19.57
CA PHE A 196 -0.98 6.90 19.56
C PHE A 196 -0.66 7.94 18.47
N TYR A 197 0.60 8.36 18.37
CA TYR A 197 1.08 9.22 17.30
C TYR A 197 0.78 8.63 15.91
N TYR A 198 1.13 7.36 15.71
CA TYR A 198 0.92 6.66 14.46
C TYR A 198 -0.58 6.56 14.13
N PHE A 199 -1.40 6.25 15.11
CA PHE A 199 -2.84 6.18 14.95
C PHE A 199 -3.42 7.53 14.49
N ILE A 200 -3.10 8.62 15.18
CA ILE A 200 -3.58 9.96 14.82
C ILE A 200 -3.06 10.40 13.45
N LYS A 201 -1.75 10.25 13.18
CA LYS A 201 -1.12 10.82 11.98
C LYS A 201 -1.17 9.91 10.75
N ARG A 202 -1.52 8.63 10.92
CA ARG A 202 -1.56 7.65 9.83
C ARG A 202 -2.93 6.98 9.65
N VAL A 203 -3.60 6.60 10.72
CA VAL A 203 -4.87 5.87 10.64
C VAL A 203 -6.04 6.83 10.43
N ILE A 204 -6.21 7.80 11.32
CA ILE A 204 -7.30 8.80 11.28
C ILE A 204 -7.44 9.48 9.89
N PRO A 205 -6.38 9.96 9.23
CA PRO A 205 -6.52 10.59 7.91
C PRO A 205 -6.94 9.63 6.78
N ASN A 206 -6.85 8.32 7.00
CA ASN A 206 -7.24 7.31 6.02
C ASN A 206 -8.63 6.72 6.27
N VAL A 207 -9.23 6.95 7.44
CA VAL A 207 -10.60 6.54 7.76
C VAL A 207 -11.57 7.54 7.17
N PHE A 208 -12.60 7.03 6.48
CA PHE A 208 -13.57 7.87 5.76
C PHE A 208 -14.29 8.88 6.68
N LEU A 209 -14.66 8.43 7.88
CA LEU A 209 -15.45 9.23 8.83
C LEU A 209 -14.66 10.39 9.43
N THR A 210 -13.38 10.15 9.78
CA THR A 210 -12.52 11.10 10.51
C THR A 210 -11.63 11.93 9.60
N ARG A 211 -11.52 11.52 8.32
CA ARG A 211 -10.62 12.14 7.34
C ARG A 211 -10.85 13.63 7.18
N ARG A 212 -12.13 14.06 7.01
CA ARG A 212 -12.46 15.47 6.80
C ARG A 212 -12.04 16.30 8.00
N LEU A 213 -12.47 15.91 9.19
CA LEU A 213 -12.13 16.57 10.45
C LEU A 213 -10.61 16.65 10.67
N TYR A 214 -9.89 15.55 10.40
CA TYR A 214 -8.43 15.54 10.51
C TYR A 214 -7.76 16.59 9.63
N TYR A 215 -8.16 16.69 8.35
CA TYR A 215 -7.56 17.66 7.44
C TYR A 215 -7.97 19.09 7.75
N ASP A 216 -9.16 19.31 8.26
CA ASP A 216 -9.64 20.64 8.66
C ASP A 216 -8.85 21.14 9.89
N ILE A 217 -8.53 20.26 10.85
CA ILE A 217 -7.74 20.63 12.04
C ILE A 217 -6.24 20.75 11.72
N THR A 218 -5.65 19.82 10.95
CA THR A 218 -4.20 19.73 10.79
C THR A 218 -3.67 20.40 9.53
N ASN A 219 -4.54 20.83 8.61
CA ASN A 219 -4.20 21.28 7.26
C ASN A 219 -3.30 20.28 6.49
N GLY A 220 -3.30 19.01 6.91
CA GLY A 220 -2.48 17.95 6.33
C GLY A 220 -1.00 18.00 6.68
N LYS A 221 -0.59 18.80 7.67
CA LYS A 221 0.80 18.90 8.14
C LYS A 221 1.23 17.70 8.99
N ASN A 222 2.55 17.44 9.01
CA ASN A 222 3.19 16.39 9.81
C ASN A 222 2.61 14.98 9.57
N ARG A 223 2.30 14.62 8.32
CA ARG A 223 1.83 13.28 7.98
C ARG A 223 2.93 12.25 8.09
N VAL A 224 2.54 11.04 8.48
CA VAL A 224 3.46 9.89 8.50
C VAL A 224 3.59 9.33 7.08
N LEU A 225 4.79 9.42 6.53
CA LEU A 225 5.13 8.87 5.22
C LEU A 225 6.17 7.75 5.38
N SER A 226 6.07 6.71 4.55
CA SER A 226 7.11 5.71 4.40
C SER A 226 7.89 5.92 3.11
N LYS A 227 9.13 5.45 3.07
CA LYS A 227 9.96 5.48 1.85
C LYS A 227 9.24 4.81 0.67
N ALA A 228 8.67 3.62 0.89
CA ALA A 228 7.94 2.89 -0.15
C ALA A 228 6.73 3.68 -0.68
N GLU A 229 6.00 4.38 0.19
CA GLU A 229 4.86 5.19 -0.26
C GLU A 229 5.31 6.40 -1.09
N VAL A 230 6.33 7.13 -0.66
CA VAL A 230 6.83 8.31 -1.38
C VAL A 230 7.36 7.90 -2.76
N TYR A 231 8.17 6.86 -2.80
CA TYR A 231 8.75 6.38 -4.06
C TYR A 231 7.69 5.79 -4.98
N GLY A 232 6.78 4.97 -4.45
CA GLY A 232 5.66 4.45 -5.23
C GLY A 232 4.80 5.56 -5.84
N ARG A 233 4.58 6.68 -5.13
CA ARG A 233 3.89 7.86 -5.66
C ARG A 233 4.69 8.56 -6.75
N LEU A 234 6.02 8.62 -6.63
CA LEU A 234 6.88 9.18 -7.68
C LEU A 234 6.81 8.33 -8.94
N TYR A 235 6.95 7.01 -8.83
CA TYR A 235 6.79 6.10 -9.99
C TYR A 235 5.39 6.19 -10.59
N TYR A 236 4.35 6.25 -9.76
CA TYR A 236 2.97 6.45 -10.22
C TYR A 236 2.78 7.75 -11.00
N CYS A 237 3.50 8.81 -10.63
CA CYS A 237 3.47 10.10 -11.30
C CYS A 237 4.54 10.23 -12.40
N GLY A 238 5.13 9.13 -12.89
CA GLY A 238 6.02 9.09 -14.04
C GLY A 238 7.48 9.43 -13.75
N PHE A 239 7.91 9.45 -12.49
CA PHE A 239 9.29 9.64 -12.08
C PHE A 239 10.00 8.32 -11.79
N GLU A 240 11.32 8.33 -11.98
CA GLU A 240 12.26 7.30 -11.57
C GLU A 240 13.22 7.85 -10.53
N ILE A 241 13.55 7.08 -9.48
CA ILE A 241 14.51 7.50 -8.45
C ILE A 241 15.94 7.28 -8.95
N VAL A 242 16.71 8.35 -9.01
CA VAL A 242 18.14 8.31 -9.40
C VAL A 242 19.04 8.11 -8.18
N THR A 243 18.91 8.97 -7.18
CA THR A 243 19.71 8.89 -5.94
C THR A 243 18.90 9.29 -4.72
N GLU A 244 19.38 8.90 -3.56
CA GLU A 244 18.84 9.29 -2.27
C GLU A 244 19.94 9.46 -1.23
N LYS A 245 19.76 10.39 -0.29
CA LYS A 245 20.64 10.57 0.87
C LYS A 245 19.84 11.00 2.11
N LYS A 246 20.23 10.49 3.25
CA LYS A 246 19.68 10.94 4.55
C LYS A 246 20.58 12.02 5.13
N ILE A 247 20.00 13.17 5.43
CA ILE A 247 20.67 14.31 6.01
C ILE A 247 19.76 14.89 7.10
N ASN A 248 20.26 15.12 8.29
CA ASN A 248 19.54 15.75 9.42
C ASN A 248 18.12 15.19 9.67
N GLY A 249 17.96 13.85 9.59
CA GLY A 249 16.66 13.19 9.80
C GLY A 249 15.69 13.24 8.62
N LEU A 250 16.03 13.94 7.54
CA LEU A 250 15.28 13.95 6.29
C LEU A 250 15.90 13.02 5.25
N THR A 251 15.08 12.46 4.40
CA THR A 251 15.53 11.73 3.22
C THR A 251 15.35 12.64 2.02
N TYR A 252 16.44 13.07 1.42
CA TYR A 252 16.49 13.78 0.16
C TYR A 252 16.52 12.76 -0.98
N PHE A 253 15.76 13.02 -2.05
CA PHE A 253 15.74 12.19 -3.25
C PHE A 253 15.92 13.05 -4.49
N LYS A 254 16.60 12.50 -5.48
CA LYS A 254 16.68 13.01 -6.86
C LYS A 254 15.88 12.07 -7.74
N ALA A 255 14.82 12.57 -8.36
CA ALA A 255 13.94 11.82 -9.24
C ALA A 255 13.98 12.42 -10.65
N ARG A 256 14.00 11.54 -11.66
CA ARG A 256 14.03 11.90 -13.07
C ARG A 256 12.67 11.68 -13.69
N ARG A 257 12.17 12.62 -14.49
CA ARG A 257 10.98 12.41 -15.31
C ARG A 257 11.28 11.40 -16.41
N LYS A 258 10.53 10.31 -16.47
CA LYS A 258 10.63 9.25 -17.48
C LYS A 258 9.37 9.12 -18.33
N LYS A 259 8.20 9.30 -17.70
CA LYS A 259 6.89 9.06 -18.29
C LYS A 259 5.94 10.15 -17.89
N THR A 260 4.82 10.26 -18.60
CA THR A 260 3.71 11.12 -18.16
C THR A 260 3.07 10.57 -16.89
N PRO A 261 2.44 11.44 -16.06
CA PRO A 261 1.69 10.98 -14.90
C PRO A 261 0.60 10.01 -15.31
N ASN A 262 0.39 8.98 -14.50
CA ASN A 262 -0.73 8.05 -14.69
C ASN A 262 -2.06 8.83 -14.68
N PRO A 263 -2.99 8.60 -15.63
CA PRO A 263 -4.26 9.33 -15.66
C PRO A 263 -5.00 9.16 -14.34
N ARG A 264 -5.57 10.26 -13.86
CA ARG A 264 -6.08 10.50 -12.49
C ARG A 264 -7.24 9.61 -12.07
N LYS A 265 -7.07 8.31 -11.98
CA LYS A 265 -7.97 7.47 -11.20
C LYS A 265 -7.64 7.69 -9.72
N LYS A 266 -8.59 8.20 -8.94
CA LYS A 266 -8.46 8.31 -7.48
C LYS A 266 -8.31 6.92 -6.88
N ARG A 267 -7.07 6.47 -6.66
CA ARG A 267 -6.80 5.18 -5.99
C ARG A 267 -7.09 5.33 -4.51
N ARG A 268 -7.91 4.43 -3.98
CA ARG A 268 -8.26 4.38 -2.56
C ARG A 268 -7.64 3.13 -1.95
N TYR A 269 -6.70 3.33 -1.06
CA TYR A 269 -5.99 2.24 -0.38
C TYR A 269 -6.71 1.85 0.91
N GLY A 270 -7.70 0.99 0.81
CA GLY A 270 -8.38 0.37 1.95
C GLY A 270 -7.58 -0.78 2.58
N PRO A 271 -8.08 -1.40 3.66
CA PRO A 271 -7.45 -2.54 4.32
C PRO A 271 -7.55 -3.83 3.49
N ILE A 272 -8.53 -3.95 2.60
CA ILE A 272 -8.75 -5.11 1.73
C ILE A 272 -8.34 -4.76 0.30
N ILE A 273 -7.65 -5.69 -0.35
CA ILE A 273 -7.29 -5.65 -1.76
C ILE A 273 -7.95 -6.80 -2.48
N GLN A 274 -8.19 -6.63 -3.77
CA GLN A 274 -8.62 -7.69 -4.67
C GLN A 274 -7.53 -7.96 -5.71
N LEU A 275 -7.39 -9.22 -6.08
CA LEU A 275 -6.46 -9.72 -7.08
C LEU A 275 -7.24 -10.57 -8.08
N LYS A 276 -6.83 -10.61 -9.34
CA LYS A 276 -7.43 -11.49 -10.34
C LYS A 276 -6.77 -12.86 -10.30
N ARG A 277 -7.54 -13.92 -10.10
CA ARG A 277 -7.04 -15.31 -10.04
C ARG A 277 -7.83 -16.22 -10.95
N VAL A 278 -7.14 -17.22 -11.49
CA VAL A 278 -7.74 -18.26 -12.35
C VAL A 278 -8.44 -19.29 -11.45
N GLY A 279 -9.71 -19.53 -11.70
CA GLY A 279 -10.55 -20.50 -11.01
C GLY A 279 -11.00 -21.64 -11.91
N LYS A 280 -12.06 -22.35 -11.48
CA LYS A 280 -12.65 -23.48 -12.24
C LYS A 280 -13.09 -23.01 -13.63
N ASN A 281 -12.93 -23.88 -14.61
CA ASN A 281 -13.22 -23.66 -16.05
C ASN A 281 -12.46 -22.43 -16.63
N GLY A 282 -11.28 -22.10 -16.07
CA GLY A 282 -10.50 -20.96 -16.51
C GLY A 282 -11.09 -19.58 -16.17
N ARG A 283 -12.23 -19.53 -15.45
CA ARG A 283 -12.89 -18.28 -15.07
C ARG A 283 -12.04 -17.47 -14.14
N VAL A 284 -11.82 -16.19 -14.46
CA VAL A 284 -11.11 -15.26 -13.59
C VAL A 284 -12.06 -14.72 -12.53
N PHE A 285 -11.69 -14.86 -11.25
CA PHE A 285 -12.45 -14.35 -10.11
C PHE A 285 -11.65 -13.35 -9.29
N LYS A 286 -12.36 -12.52 -8.49
CA LYS A 286 -11.79 -11.54 -7.58
C LYS A 286 -11.40 -12.22 -6.27
N PHE A 287 -10.12 -12.29 -6.01
CA PHE A 287 -9.54 -12.90 -4.82
C PHE A 287 -9.20 -11.85 -3.79
N TYR A 288 -9.71 -11.99 -2.57
CA TYR A 288 -9.59 -10.97 -1.52
C TYR A 288 -8.50 -11.30 -0.50
N LYS A 289 -7.66 -10.30 -0.20
CA LYS A 289 -6.66 -10.36 0.88
C LYS A 289 -6.62 -9.06 1.68
N MET A 290 -6.07 -9.11 2.91
CA MET A 290 -5.71 -7.88 3.58
C MET A 290 -4.46 -7.27 2.96
N ARG A 291 -4.44 -5.94 2.88
CA ARG A 291 -3.30 -5.21 2.38
C ARG A 291 -2.16 -5.21 3.40
N THR A 292 -1.07 -5.85 3.07
CA THR A 292 0.14 -5.95 3.89
C THR A 292 1.27 -5.01 3.45
N MET A 293 1.10 -4.35 2.31
CA MET A 293 2.09 -3.44 1.72
C MET A 293 1.66 -1.98 1.84
N HIS A 294 2.62 -1.07 1.76
CA HIS A 294 2.37 0.36 1.72
C HIS A 294 1.57 0.77 0.47
N PRO A 295 0.78 1.87 0.52
CA PRO A 295 0.14 2.42 -0.66
C PRO A 295 1.15 2.71 -1.77
N TYR A 296 0.75 2.52 -3.03
CA TYR A 296 1.57 2.72 -4.24
C TYR A 296 2.79 1.79 -4.36
N SER A 297 2.93 0.79 -3.49
CA SER A 297 4.06 -0.14 -3.54
C SER A 297 4.05 -1.07 -4.76
N GLU A 298 2.91 -1.23 -5.41
CA GLU A 298 2.77 -1.98 -6.66
C GLU A 298 3.61 -1.40 -7.80
N PHE A 299 3.88 -0.09 -7.78
CA PHE A 299 4.71 0.60 -8.78
C PHE A 299 6.21 0.45 -8.54
N LEU A 300 6.62 -0.16 -7.43
CA LEU A 300 8.03 -0.30 -7.04
C LEU A 300 8.63 -1.67 -7.38
N GLN A 301 7.94 -2.52 -8.13
CA GLN A 301 8.42 -3.88 -8.35
C GLN A 301 9.76 -3.91 -9.07
N GLU A 302 9.89 -3.14 -10.15
CA GLU A 302 11.11 -3.01 -10.94
C GLU A 302 12.27 -2.40 -10.10
N TYR A 303 12.00 -1.27 -9.42
CA TYR A 303 12.96 -0.63 -8.53
C TYR A 303 13.51 -1.56 -7.44
N ILE A 304 12.65 -2.40 -6.84
CA ILE A 304 13.08 -3.35 -5.81
C ILE A 304 13.89 -4.50 -6.43
N TYR A 305 13.49 -4.97 -7.61
CA TYR A 305 14.23 -6.00 -8.33
C TYR A 305 15.66 -5.56 -8.67
N GLU A 306 15.83 -4.36 -9.19
CA GLU A 306 17.14 -3.78 -9.51
C GLU A 306 18.04 -3.60 -8.28
N LYS A 307 17.46 -3.13 -7.15
CA LYS A 307 18.26 -2.86 -5.93
C LYS A 307 18.57 -4.09 -5.08
N ASN A 308 17.62 -5.02 -4.94
CA ASN A 308 17.72 -6.06 -3.90
C ASN A 308 17.90 -7.46 -4.45
N ARG A 309 17.78 -7.67 -5.75
CA ARG A 309 17.76 -8.99 -6.40
C ARG A 309 16.78 -9.97 -5.71
N LEU A 310 16.59 -11.15 -6.29
CA LEU A 310 15.74 -12.18 -5.71
C LEU A 310 16.58 -13.09 -4.81
N GLN A 311 16.01 -13.49 -3.66
CA GLN A 311 16.51 -14.60 -2.84
C GLN A 311 16.10 -15.95 -3.45
N GLU A 312 16.71 -17.04 -2.99
CA GLU A 312 16.22 -18.39 -3.23
C GLU A 312 14.72 -18.49 -2.84
N GLY A 313 13.90 -18.97 -3.75
CA GLY A 313 12.44 -18.99 -3.61
C GLY A 313 11.68 -17.77 -4.17
N GLY A 314 12.34 -16.89 -4.96
CA GLY A 314 11.71 -15.84 -5.75
C GLY A 314 11.21 -14.64 -4.97
N LYS A 315 11.64 -14.43 -3.72
CA LYS A 315 11.29 -13.27 -2.88
C LYS A 315 12.37 -12.22 -2.87
N PHE A 316 11.94 -10.98 -2.63
CA PHE A 316 12.88 -9.86 -2.50
C PHE A 316 13.50 -9.83 -1.10
N ASN A 317 14.82 -9.68 -1.05
CA ASN A 317 15.54 -9.43 0.19
C ASN A 317 15.17 -8.04 0.73
N HIS A 318 14.84 -7.93 2.03
CA HIS A 318 14.48 -6.66 2.69
C HIS A 318 13.43 -5.82 1.93
N ASP A 319 12.32 -6.43 1.54
CA ASP A 319 11.25 -5.74 0.81
C ASP A 319 10.65 -4.58 1.62
N ILE A 320 11.06 -3.35 1.27
CA ILE A 320 10.61 -2.09 1.92
C ILE A 320 9.11 -1.83 1.72
N ARG A 321 8.45 -2.53 0.78
CA ARG A 321 7.03 -2.37 0.50
C ARG A 321 6.15 -2.92 1.62
N ILE A 322 6.65 -3.92 2.37
CA ILE A 322 5.88 -4.59 3.41
C ILE A 322 5.85 -3.73 4.68
N THR A 323 4.66 -3.44 5.18
CA THR A 323 4.49 -2.71 6.44
C THR A 323 4.88 -3.58 7.65
N THR A 324 5.18 -2.95 8.79
CA THR A 324 5.47 -3.70 10.04
C THR A 324 4.27 -4.57 10.45
N LEU A 325 3.05 -4.02 10.38
CA LEU A 325 1.81 -4.75 10.65
C LEU A 325 1.57 -5.83 9.58
N GLY A 326 1.92 -5.54 8.32
CA GLY A 326 1.82 -6.50 7.23
C GLY A 326 2.71 -7.72 7.43
N ARG A 327 3.93 -7.56 7.99
CA ARG A 327 4.79 -8.69 8.37
C ARG A 327 4.14 -9.55 9.46
N LEU A 328 3.52 -8.91 10.45
CA LEU A 328 2.80 -9.62 11.51
C LEU A 328 1.62 -10.42 10.92
N PHE A 329 0.81 -9.79 10.07
CA PHE A 329 -0.34 -10.43 9.43
C PHE A 329 0.08 -11.65 8.60
N ARG A 330 1.13 -11.51 7.76
CA ARG A 330 1.68 -12.64 6.99
C ARG A 330 2.21 -13.75 7.87
N ARG A 331 2.80 -13.40 9.02
CA ARG A 331 3.32 -14.40 9.97
C ARG A 331 2.23 -15.30 10.54
N PHE A 332 1.03 -14.76 10.75
CA PHE A 332 -0.11 -15.46 11.35
C PHE A 332 -1.23 -15.74 10.34
N TRP A 333 -0.99 -15.61 9.02
CA TRP A 333 -1.98 -15.76 7.94
C TRP A 333 -3.23 -14.88 8.07
N LEU A 334 -3.20 -13.86 8.91
CA LEU A 334 -4.30 -12.92 9.07
C LEU A 334 -4.62 -12.15 7.79
N ASP A 335 -3.63 -11.99 6.91
CA ASP A 335 -3.82 -11.37 5.60
C ASP A 335 -4.68 -12.22 4.66
N GLU A 336 -4.87 -13.50 4.95
CA GLU A 336 -5.66 -14.43 4.17
C GLU A 336 -7.12 -14.54 4.65
N LEU A 337 -7.48 -13.97 5.83
CA LEU A 337 -8.85 -14.02 6.35
C LEU A 337 -9.92 -13.56 5.35
N PRO A 338 -9.73 -12.51 4.54
CA PRO A 338 -10.75 -12.15 3.54
C PRO A 338 -10.99 -13.20 2.47
N MET A 339 -10.12 -14.22 2.30
CA MET A 339 -10.34 -15.33 1.39
C MET A 339 -11.56 -16.18 1.76
N PHE A 340 -11.98 -16.18 3.03
CA PHE A 340 -13.24 -16.81 3.43
C PHE A 340 -14.45 -16.25 2.68
N LEU A 341 -14.40 -15.00 2.24
CA LEU A 341 -15.44 -14.45 1.36
C LEU A 341 -15.51 -15.19 0.02
N ASN A 342 -14.38 -15.60 -0.54
CA ASN A 342 -14.34 -16.38 -1.77
C ASN A 342 -14.85 -17.80 -1.53
N PHE A 343 -14.57 -18.39 -0.36
CA PHE A 343 -15.14 -19.67 0.03
C PHE A 343 -16.67 -19.62 0.11
N PHE A 344 -17.23 -18.66 0.85
CA PHE A 344 -18.68 -18.49 0.97
C PHE A 344 -19.38 -18.13 -0.34
N LYS A 345 -18.68 -17.48 -1.28
CA LYS A 345 -19.19 -17.21 -2.63
C LYS A 345 -19.14 -18.43 -3.55
N GLY A 346 -18.48 -19.51 -3.13
CA GLY A 346 -18.29 -20.70 -3.94
C GLY A 346 -17.20 -20.57 -5.03
N ASP A 347 -16.39 -19.50 -5.01
CA ASP A 347 -15.24 -19.34 -5.91
C ASP A 347 -14.10 -20.29 -5.55
N MET A 348 -14.01 -20.66 -4.27
CA MET A 348 -12.94 -21.50 -3.70
C MET A 348 -13.51 -22.62 -2.84
N LYS A 349 -12.73 -23.69 -2.63
CA LYS A 349 -12.98 -24.72 -1.62
C LYS A 349 -11.93 -24.66 -0.50
N PHE A 350 -12.07 -25.51 0.51
CA PHE A 350 -11.20 -25.45 1.70
C PHE A 350 -9.79 -25.94 1.37
N VAL A 351 -9.65 -27.15 0.85
CA VAL A 351 -8.36 -27.71 0.41
C VAL A 351 -8.38 -27.86 -1.11
N SER A 352 -7.42 -27.31 -1.80
CA SER A 352 -7.19 -27.50 -3.23
C SER A 352 -5.95 -26.73 -3.70
N VAL A 353 -5.66 -26.77 -4.99
CA VAL A 353 -4.57 -26.04 -5.64
C VAL A 353 -4.64 -24.54 -5.36
N ARG A 354 -3.48 -23.89 -5.24
CA ARG A 354 -3.37 -22.47 -4.89
C ARG A 354 -4.02 -21.57 -5.97
N PRO A 355 -4.78 -20.51 -5.58
CA PRO A 355 -5.26 -19.50 -6.54
C PRO A 355 -4.07 -18.68 -7.08
N ILE A 356 -3.84 -18.76 -8.39
CA ILE A 356 -2.70 -18.09 -9.05
C ILE A 356 -3.15 -17.08 -10.09
N SER A 357 -2.28 -16.08 -10.39
CA SER A 357 -2.52 -15.10 -11.45
C SER A 357 -2.45 -15.75 -12.83
N LYS A 358 -3.06 -15.12 -13.84
CA LYS A 358 -2.98 -15.59 -15.22
C LYS A 358 -1.52 -15.67 -15.72
N GLN A 359 -0.69 -14.71 -15.32
CA GLN A 359 0.73 -14.72 -15.66
C GLN A 359 1.46 -15.95 -15.07
N TYR A 360 1.22 -16.26 -13.80
CA TYR A 360 1.82 -17.43 -13.15
C TYR A 360 1.25 -18.74 -13.68
N PHE A 361 -0.03 -18.78 -14.02
CA PHE A 361 -0.71 -19.90 -14.65
C PHE A 361 -0.05 -20.26 -15.99
N ASN A 362 0.34 -19.27 -16.80
CA ASN A 362 0.99 -19.47 -18.09
C ASN A 362 2.44 -20.03 -17.97
N LEU A 363 3.05 -20.02 -16.77
CA LEU A 363 4.35 -20.65 -16.53
C LEU A 363 4.24 -22.16 -16.28
N TYR A 364 3.04 -22.66 -16.06
CA TYR A 364 2.80 -24.10 -15.84
C TYR A 364 2.78 -24.87 -17.16
N ASN A 365 3.08 -26.17 -17.11
CA ASN A 365 2.90 -27.04 -18.27
C ASN A 365 1.42 -27.16 -18.65
N LYS A 366 1.13 -27.40 -19.93
CA LYS A 366 -0.23 -27.42 -20.47
C LYS A 366 -1.12 -28.47 -19.79
N GLU A 367 -0.60 -29.66 -19.54
CA GLU A 367 -1.34 -30.74 -18.89
C GLU A 367 -1.84 -30.32 -17.49
N LEU A 368 -0.97 -29.68 -16.68
CA LEU A 368 -1.37 -29.17 -15.37
C LEU A 368 -2.36 -27.99 -15.48
N GLN A 369 -2.19 -27.13 -16.49
CA GLN A 369 -3.12 -26.04 -16.73
C GLN A 369 -4.55 -26.57 -16.98
N GLU A 370 -4.70 -27.58 -17.84
CA GLU A 370 -5.98 -28.21 -18.15
C GLU A 370 -6.59 -28.90 -16.94
N LYS A 371 -5.81 -29.74 -16.23
CA LYS A 371 -6.29 -30.41 -15.00
C LYS A 371 -6.73 -29.43 -13.91
N ARG A 372 -5.96 -28.37 -13.69
CA ARG A 372 -6.29 -27.35 -12.68
C ARG A 372 -7.63 -26.67 -12.94
N THR A 373 -7.99 -26.44 -14.20
CA THR A 373 -9.26 -25.77 -14.56
C THR A 373 -10.48 -26.60 -14.24
N ASN A 374 -10.35 -27.92 -14.06
CA ASN A 374 -11.46 -28.79 -13.66
C ASN A 374 -11.85 -28.64 -12.18
N PHE A 375 -10.97 -28.08 -11.36
CA PHE A 375 -11.14 -27.95 -9.93
C PHE A 375 -11.23 -26.50 -9.47
N LYS A 376 -11.98 -26.24 -8.38
CA LYS A 376 -11.95 -24.94 -7.70
C LYS A 376 -10.62 -24.79 -6.94
N PRO A 377 -9.99 -23.62 -6.94
CA PRO A 377 -8.83 -23.37 -6.06
C PRO A 377 -9.21 -23.43 -4.59
N GLY A 378 -8.20 -23.67 -3.71
CA GLY A 378 -8.40 -23.85 -2.29
C GLY A 378 -7.77 -22.79 -1.41
N LEU A 379 -8.26 -22.72 -0.14
CA LEU A 379 -7.66 -21.91 0.91
C LEU A 379 -6.33 -22.52 1.38
N PHE A 380 -6.30 -23.83 1.54
CA PHE A 380 -5.15 -24.61 1.98
C PHE A 380 -4.58 -25.44 0.82
N PRO A 381 -3.54 -24.95 0.13
CA PRO A 381 -2.99 -25.67 -1.00
C PRO A 381 -2.07 -26.82 -0.59
N PRO A 382 -1.92 -27.83 -1.48
CA PRO A 382 -0.97 -28.97 -1.32
C PRO A 382 0.46 -28.53 -1.01
N PHE A 383 0.82 -27.34 -1.41
CA PHE A 383 2.09 -26.68 -1.09
C PHE A 383 2.47 -26.79 0.41
N TYR A 384 1.52 -26.69 1.33
CA TYR A 384 1.80 -26.80 2.76
C TYR A 384 1.93 -28.26 3.24
N ALA A 385 1.42 -29.22 2.47
CA ALA A 385 1.61 -30.64 2.74
C ALA A 385 2.96 -31.17 2.27
N ASP A 386 3.36 -30.81 1.04
CA ASP A 386 4.53 -31.38 0.38
C ASP A 386 5.77 -30.47 0.50
N MET A 387 5.61 -29.17 0.86
CA MET A 387 6.67 -28.16 1.09
C MET A 387 7.68 -28.01 -0.07
N PRO A 388 7.22 -27.86 -1.32
CA PRO A 388 8.09 -27.77 -2.48
C PRO A 388 8.95 -26.48 -2.45
N LYS A 389 10.16 -26.56 -3.05
CA LYS A 389 11.12 -25.44 -3.08
C LYS A 389 11.21 -24.78 -4.45
N THR A 390 11.04 -25.55 -5.51
CA THR A 390 11.16 -25.08 -6.92
C THR A 390 9.79 -25.01 -7.60
N LEU A 391 9.73 -24.31 -8.73
CA LEU A 391 8.50 -24.25 -9.54
C LEU A 391 8.08 -25.64 -10.05
N GLU A 392 9.05 -26.45 -10.42
CA GLU A 392 8.80 -27.83 -10.89
C GLU A 392 8.24 -28.71 -9.77
N GLU A 393 8.79 -28.61 -8.57
CA GLU A 393 8.27 -29.33 -7.40
C GLU A 393 6.87 -28.88 -7.04
N ILE A 394 6.56 -27.58 -7.19
CA ILE A 394 5.19 -27.05 -6.99
C ILE A 394 4.25 -27.69 -8.00
N GLN A 395 4.61 -27.75 -9.29
CA GLN A 395 3.80 -28.37 -10.32
C GLN A 395 3.58 -29.87 -10.04
N LYS A 396 4.63 -30.59 -9.64
CA LYS A 396 4.54 -32.01 -9.26
C LYS A 396 3.62 -32.23 -8.05
N SER A 397 3.71 -31.40 -7.02
CA SER A 397 2.84 -31.48 -5.84
C SER A 397 1.37 -31.24 -6.19
N GLU A 398 1.09 -30.21 -7.00
CA GLU A 398 -0.28 -29.92 -7.45
C GLU A 398 -0.82 -31.04 -8.37
N MET A 399 -0.03 -31.55 -9.32
CA MET A 399 -0.38 -32.65 -10.17
C MET A 399 -0.74 -33.90 -9.36
N LYS A 400 0.10 -34.26 -8.38
CA LYS A 400 -0.14 -35.39 -7.48
C LYS A 400 -1.49 -35.25 -6.73
N TYR A 401 -1.76 -34.07 -6.20
CA TYR A 401 -3.03 -33.81 -5.53
C TYR A 401 -4.22 -33.98 -6.49
N LEU A 402 -4.15 -33.41 -7.69
CA LEU A 402 -5.23 -33.46 -8.68
C LEU A 402 -5.48 -34.89 -9.17
N CYS A 403 -4.43 -35.69 -9.44
CA CYS A 403 -4.56 -37.10 -9.77
C CYS A 403 -5.18 -37.91 -8.64
N MET A 404 -4.84 -37.63 -7.38
CA MET A 404 -5.50 -38.27 -6.23
C MET A 404 -7.00 -37.91 -6.14
N CYS A 405 -7.37 -36.67 -6.47
CA CYS A 405 -8.79 -36.26 -6.51
C CYS A 405 -9.56 -37.05 -7.59
N GLU A 406 -8.95 -37.31 -8.73
CA GLU A 406 -9.55 -38.10 -9.80
C GLU A 406 -9.70 -39.59 -9.40
N GLN A 407 -8.70 -40.15 -8.73
CA GLN A 407 -8.67 -41.57 -8.36
C GLN A 407 -9.50 -41.91 -7.13
N LYS A 408 -9.44 -41.09 -6.07
CA LYS A 408 -10.02 -41.37 -4.74
C LYS A 408 -11.21 -40.46 -4.41
N GLY A 409 -11.54 -39.53 -5.31
CA GLY A 409 -12.55 -38.51 -5.07
C GLY A 409 -12.00 -37.29 -4.30
N GLU A 410 -12.62 -36.12 -4.55
CA GLU A 410 -12.17 -34.86 -3.97
C GLU A 410 -12.24 -34.86 -2.44
N LEU A 411 -13.34 -35.33 -1.83
CA LEU A 411 -13.57 -35.27 -0.39
C LEU A 411 -12.49 -36.01 0.41
N LEU A 412 -12.20 -37.27 0.03
CA LEU A 412 -11.23 -38.11 0.73
C LEU A 412 -9.81 -37.51 0.57
N THR A 413 -9.47 -37.06 -0.61
CA THR A 413 -8.19 -36.41 -0.89
C THR A 413 -8.01 -35.13 -0.06
N ASP A 414 -9.06 -34.31 0.03
CA ASP A 414 -9.06 -33.08 0.81
C ASP A 414 -8.81 -33.34 2.30
N ILE A 415 -9.45 -34.38 2.88
CA ILE A 415 -9.24 -34.79 4.28
C ILE A 415 -7.79 -35.23 4.50
N ILE A 416 -7.23 -36.07 3.63
CA ILE A 416 -5.86 -36.56 3.72
C ILE A 416 -4.87 -35.39 3.67
N TYR A 417 -5.06 -34.47 2.72
CA TYR A 417 -4.17 -33.30 2.60
C TYR A 417 -4.35 -32.33 3.75
N LEU A 418 -5.57 -32.09 4.22
CA LEU A 418 -5.82 -31.25 5.39
C LEU A 418 -5.07 -31.76 6.63
N TYR A 419 -5.13 -33.07 6.88
CA TYR A 419 -4.39 -33.69 7.98
C TYR A 419 -2.88 -33.46 7.87
N LYS A 420 -2.29 -33.70 6.69
CA LYS A 420 -0.86 -33.44 6.41
C LYS A 420 -0.50 -31.98 6.58
N ILE A 421 -1.33 -31.07 6.11
CA ILE A 421 -1.15 -29.61 6.20
C ILE A 421 -1.13 -29.18 7.67
N ILE A 422 -2.09 -29.64 8.47
CA ILE A 422 -2.17 -29.30 9.90
C ILE A 422 -0.91 -29.79 10.64
N ILE A 423 -0.48 -31.04 10.42
CA ILE A 423 0.75 -31.58 11.02
C ILE A 423 1.97 -30.72 10.62
N ASN A 424 2.13 -30.40 9.34
CA ASN A 424 3.27 -29.62 8.90
C ASN A 424 3.26 -28.18 9.43
N ILE A 425 2.07 -27.56 9.58
CA ILE A 425 1.93 -26.23 10.20
C ILE A 425 2.33 -26.27 11.67
N LEU A 426 1.87 -27.25 12.42
CA LEU A 426 2.11 -27.36 13.86
C LEU A 426 3.57 -27.77 14.17
N PHE A 427 4.08 -28.80 13.51
CA PHE A 427 5.36 -29.41 13.87
C PHE A 427 6.53 -28.94 12.99
N LYS A 428 6.35 -28.72 11.70
CA LYS A 428 7.41 -28.30 10.78
C LYS A 428 7.45 -26.81 10.50
N LYS A 429 6.59 -26.02 11.17
CA LYS A 429 6.49 -24.56 10.99
C LYS A 429 6.31 -24.17 9.51
N ALA A 430 5.57 -25.00 8.74
CA ALA A 430 5.20 -24.66 7.38
C ALA A 430 4.48 -23.31 7.40
N ARG A 431 5.06 -22.30 6.74
CA ARG A 431 4.51 -20.94 6.70
C ARG A 431 4.49 -20.45 5.26
N SER A 432 3.55 -19.58 4.96
CA SER A 432 3.62 -18.73 3.79
C SER A 432 4.87 -17.86 3.94
N LYS A 433 6.00 -18.34 3.39
CA LYS A 433 7.25 -17.57 3.41
C LYS A 433 7.14 -16.35 2.53
#